data_76aa11d539e63a8d18e7a55e12ff5200
#
_entry.id   76aa11d539e63a8d18e7a55e12ff5200
#
_cell.length_a   1.000
_cell.length_b   1.000
_cell.length_c   1.000
_cell.angle_alpha   90.00
_cell.angle_beta   90.00
_cell.angle_gamma   90.00
#
_symmetry.space_group_name_H-M   'P 1'
#
loop_
_entity.id
_entity.type
_entity.pdbx_description
1 polymer ?
#
loop_
_entity_poly.entity_id
_entity_poly.type
_entity_poly.pdbx_seq_one_letter_code
_entity_poly.pdbx_strand_id
1 'polypeptide(L)'
;MPSVAELHELVLDGAAPEEPSNDLLSSSGAKHTHRELLDELDNVVKQPLIKGVFLRLSPLGGAWARAAELRSALARVREAKKPVHCHFDMLDNAGYSVLASSCDRVSMGPTGLLMLTGIQAESVYAKDLLELVGLRAELLQVGRFKGAADALTRSSMPEDVREILNALVDDLQGNLSAAVTQGRKLDAQAVQSAVDSGPHASDSALALKLVDAVTFDDEARARAKEAAKAERVVQPLRDEQRDQVEVGQLIKLLLGGKPEKTTGKRVLLAYLNGTISDDNREQGGGSASGPFVAAMRKAADDEDVKAMVLRINSPGGSALASDKMWHAVQRVGKRKPVIVSVGDMAATGGYYVASA
;
A
#
# COMPACT_ATOMS: atom_id res chain seq x y z
N MET A 1 -4.73 8.71 35.33
CA MET A 1 -5.51 9.74 34.63
C MET A 1 -6.89 9.16 34.35
N PRO A 2 -7.99 9.92 34.45
CA PRO A 2 -9.29 9.40 34.07
C PRO A 2 -9.27 8.92 32.61
N SER A 3 -9.90 7.80 32.35
CA SER A 3 -10.01 7.19 31.01
C SER A 3 -10.95 8.06 30.14
N VAL A 4 -10.36 8.84 29.24
CA VAL A 4 -11.06 9.81 28.37
C VAL A 4 -11.40 9.17 27.05
N ALA A 5 -12.61 9.40 26.52
CA ALA A 5 -13.03 8.89 25.23
C ALA A 5 -12.26 9.59 24.08
N GLU A 6 -11.72 8.79 23.14
CA GLU A 6 -10.81 9.26 22.10
C GLU A 6 -11.37 9.08 20.69
N LEU A 7 -11.12 10.07 19.83
CA LEU A 7 -11.16 9.93 18.37
C LEU A 7 -9.73 9.79 17.87
N HIS A 8 -9.42 8.73 17.14
CA HIS A 8 -8.12 8.59 16.50
C HIS A 8 -8.10 9.26 15.13
N GLU A 9 -7.22 10.24 14.98
CA GLU A 9 -6.96 10.90 13.69
C GLU A 9 -5.77 10.20 13.01
N LEU A 10 -6.02 9.67 11.81
CA LEU A 10 -5.02 9.06 10.96
C LEU A 10 -4.81 9.94 9.73
N VAL A 11 -3.58 10.33 9.47
CA VAL A 11 -3.20 11.17 8.32
C VAL A 11 -2.30 10.36 7.40
N LEU A 12 -2.75 10.15 6.17
CA LEU A 12 -2.05 9.40 5.15
C LEU A 12 -1.71 10.31 3.97
N ASP A 13 -0.45 10.76 3.93
CA ASP A 13 0.11 11.57 2.84
C ASP A 13 0.67 10.67 1.74
N GLY A 14 -0.21 9.90 1.10
CA GLY A 14 0.13 8.87 0.13
C GLY A 14 0.05 7.45 0.71
N ALA A 15 0.47 6.47 -0.09
CA ALA A 15 0.52 5.08 0.36
C ALA A 15 1.68 4.87 1.35
N ALA A 16 1.36 4.42 2.56
CA ALA A 16 2.36 4.10 3.56
C ALA A 16 3.32 3.01 3.05
N PRO A 17 4.63 3.10 3.28
CA PRO A 17 5.60 2.12 2.82
C PRO A 17 5.40 0.76 3.52
N GLU A 18 5.83 -0.31 2.86
CA GLU A 18 5.80 -1.66 3.45
C GLU A 18 6.81 -1.80 4.61
N GLU A 19 7.96 -1.15 4.48
CA GLU A 19 9.05 -1.19 5.47
C GLU A 19 9.47 0.22 5.90
N PRO A 20 10.01 0.39 7.12
CA PRO A 20 10.57 1.65 7.55
C PRO A 20 11.71 2.09 6.62
N SER A 21 11.78 3.38 6.29
CA SER A 21 12.92 3.93 5.57
C SER A 21 14.16 3.88 6.46
N ASN A 22 15.24 3.25 5.98
CA ASN A 22 16.55 3.25 6.63
C ASN A 22 17.35 4.54 6.32
N ASP A 23 16.77 5.47 5.60
CA ASP A 23 17.44 6.68 5.16
C ASP A 23 17.36 7.76 6.25
N LEU A 24 18.39 7.82 7.11
CA LEU A 24 18.54 8.78 8.20
C LEU A 24 18.54 10.26 7.74
N LEU A 25 18.65 10.51 6.43
CA LEU A 25 18.73 11.84 5.84
C LEU A 25 17.47 12.24 5.05
N SER A 26 16.53 11.34 4.86
CA SER A 26 15.28 11.66 4.15
C SER A 26 14.29 12.35 5.08
N SER A 27 14.28 13.69 5.03
CA SER A 27 13.28 14.51 5.72
C SER A 27 11.84 14.36 5.18
N SER A 28 11.64 13.53 4.15
CA SER A 28 10.36 13.25 3.47
C SER A 28 9.88 11.81 3.65
N GLY A 29 10.45 11.03 4.57
CA GLY A 29 10.03 9.66 4.82
C GLY A 29 8.59 9.58 5.34
N ALA A 30 7.83 8.63 4.85
CA ALA A 30 6.55 8.29 5.44
C ALA A 30 6.78 7.91 6.91
N LYS A 31 6.03 8.56 7.77
CA LYS A 31 6.25 8.56 9.24
C LYS A 31 5.86 7.22 9.89
N HIS A 32 5.15 6.35 9.16
CA HIS A 32 4.70 5.03 9.61
C HIS A 32 4.60 4.06 8.43
N THR A 33 4.75 2.78 8.71
CA THR A 33 4.58 1.72 7.72
C THR A 33 3.13 1.34 7.53
N HIS A 34 2.82 0.69 6.41
CA HIS A 34 1.50 0.13 6.16
C HIS A 34 1.07 -0.85 7.27
N ARG A 35 2.00 -1.63 7.79
CA ARG A 35 1.75 -2.55 8.90
C ARG A 35 1.36 -1.83 10.19
N GLU A 36 2.08 -0.78 10.57
CA GLU A 36 1.77 0.02 11.75
C GLU A 36 0.39 0.68 11.66
N LEU A 37 -0.01 1.11 10.45
CA LEU A 37 -1.35 1.63 10.19
C LEU A 37 -2.44 0.56 10.41
N LEU A 38 -2.24 -0.64 9.89
CA LEU A 38 -3.20 -1.74 10.09
C LEU A 38 -3.27 -2.18 11.56
N ASP A 39 -2.13 -2.25 12.24
CA ASP A 39 -2.07 -2.58 13.67
C ASP A 39 -2.79 -1.51 14.52
N GLU A 40 -2.68 -0.23 14.16
CA GLU A 40 -3.43 0.83 14.83
C GLU A 40 -4.94 0.72 14.59
N LEU A 41 -5.40 0.38 13.38
CA LEU A 41 -6.81 0.12 13.13
C LEU A 41 -7.33 -1.09 13.90
N ASP A 42 -6.52 -2.13 14.06
CA ASP A 42 -6.84 -3.28 14.93
C ASP A 42 -6.87 -2.89 16.41
N ASN A 43 -6.00 -1.98 16.83
CA ASN A 43 -6.05 -1.39 18.19
C ASN A 43 -7.34 -0.61 18.40
N VAL A 44 -7.74 0.22 17.41
CA VAL A 44 -9.04 0.92 17.46
C VAL A 44 -10.19 -0.06 17.69
N VAL A 45 -10.22 -1.20 17.00
CA VAL A 45 -11.28 -2.22 17.20
C VAL A 45 -11.31 -2.73 18.64
N LYS A 46 -10.14 -3.02 19.23
CA LYS A 46 -10.02 -3.69 20.54
C LYS A 46 -10.19 -2.76 21.74
N GLN A 47 -9.80 -1.49 21.61
CA GLN A 47 -9.75 -0.56 22.75
C GLN A 47 -11.10 0.14 22.97
N PRO A 48 -11.75 -0.02 24.13
CA PRO A 48 -13.07 0.55 24.38
C PRO A 48 -13.07 2.07 24.54
N LEU A 49 -11.93 2.69 24.84
CA LEU A 49 -11.81 4.15 24.97
C LEU A 49 -11.73 4.85 23.61
N ILE A 50 -11.27 4.18 22.57
CA ILE A 50 -11.25 4.71 21.22
C ILE A 50 -12.67 4.58 20.64
N LYS A 51 -13.30 5.71 20.32
CA LYS A 51 -14.71 5.77 19.96
C LYS A 51 -14.95 5.89 18.45
N GLY A 52 -13.93 6.19 17.65
CA GLY A 52 -14.05 6.33 16.20
C GLY A 52 -12.73 6.71 15.55
N VAL A 53 -12.74 6.81 14.23
CA VAL A 53 -11.60 7.19 13.40
C VAL A 53 -11.96 8.41 12.57
N PHE A 54 -11.05 9.37 12.49
CA PHE A 54 -11.03 10.43 11.49
C PHE A 54 -9.84 10.21 10.57
N LEU A 55 -10.11 9.84 9.31
CA LEU A 55 -9.07 9.55 8.32
C LEU A 55 -8.93 10.74 7.36
N ARG A 56 -7.72 11.30 7.27
CA ARG A 56 -7.34 12.23 6.21
C ARG A 56 -6.48 11.47 5.20
N LEU A 57 -6.86 11.52 3.94
CA LEU A 57 -6.23 10.74 2.89
C LEU A 57 -5.82 11.61 1.71
N SER A 58 -4.58 11.48 1.30
CA SER A 58 -4.03 12.01 0.05
C SER A 58 -3.96 10.90 -1.02
N PRO A 59 -3.68 11.23 -2.30
CA PRO A 59 -3.62 10.24 -3.38
C PRO A 59 -2.69 9.06 -3.07
N LEU A 60 -3.15 7.84 -3.34
CA LEU A 60 -2.41 6.61 -3.06
C LEU A 60 -1.46 6.18 -4.19
N GLY A 61 -1.48 6.86 -5.34
CA GLY A 61 -0.51 6.63 -6.41
C GLY A 61 -0.53 5.21 -7.00
N GLY A 62 -1.70 4.59 -7.10
CA GLY A 62 -1.84 3.25 -7.67
C GLY A 62 -1.57 2.10 -6.69
N ALA A 63 -1.51 2.35 -5.39
CA ALA A 63 -1.35 1.33 -4.35
C ALA A 63 -2.66 0.56 -4.08
N TRP A 64 -3.13 -0.20 -5.05
CA TRP A 64 -4.45 -0.85 -5.03
C TRP A 64 -4.57 -1.95 -3.98
N ALA A 65 -3.52 -2.75 -3.77
CA ALA A 65 -3.55 -3.81 -2.77
C ALA A 65 -3.57 -3.22 -1.36
N ARG A 66 -2.73 -2.22 -1.08
CA ARG A 66 -2.73 -1.50 0.20
C ARG A 66 -4.06 -0.76 0.43
N ALA A 67 -4.67 -0.21 -0.62
CA ALA A 67 -6.03 0.35 -0.55
C ALA A 67 -7.06 -0.71 -0.15
N ALA A 68 -7.01 -1.91 -0.72
CA ALA A 68 -7.91 -3.00 -0.39
C ALA A 68 -7.74 -3.49 1.07
N GLU A 69 -6.50 -3.58 1.55
CA GLU A 69 -6.20 -3.93 2.94
C GLU A 69 -6.69 -2.86 3.92
N LEU A 70 -6.51 -1.58 3.59
CA LEU A 70 -7.03 -0.45 4.37
C LEU A 70 -8.57 -0.48 4.42
N ARG A 71 -9.23 -0.72 3.30
CA ARG A 71 -10.71 -0.92 3.24
C ARG A 71 -11.16 -2.01 4.21
N SER A 72 -10.48 -3.15 4.18
CA SER A 72 -10.81 -4.28 5.04
C SER A 72 -10.61 -3.97 6.53
N ALA A 73 -9.55 -3.23 6.87
CA ALA A 73 -9.30 -2.81 8.23
C ALA A 73 -10.34 -1.79 8.73
N LEU A 74 -10.69 -0.80 7.93
CA LEU A 74 -11.74 0.18 8.25
C LEU A 74 -13.13 -0.47 8.36
N ALA A 75 -13.42 -1.50 7.55
CA ALA A 75 -14.67 -2.25 7.67
C ALA A 75 -14.80 -2.91 9.06
N ARG A 76 -13.71 -3.51 9.58
CA ARG A 76 -13.70 -4.07 10.95
C ARG A 76 -13.98 -3.00 12.03
N VAL A 77 -13.46 -1.78 11.86
CA VAL A 77 -13.74 -0.65 12.76
C VAL A 77 -15.24 -0.33 12.77
N ARG A 78 -15.88 -0.28 11.59
CA ARG A 78 -17.33 -0.03 11.47
C ARG A 78 -18.16 -1.19 12.03
N GLU A 79 -17.74 -2.43 11.82
CA GLU A 79 -18.39 -3.61 12.44
C GLU A 79 -18.35 -3.54 13.98
N ALA A 80 -17.26 -3.00 14.55
CA ALA A 80 -17.14 -2.71 15.98
C ALA A 80 -18.02 -1.51 16.43
N LYS A 81 -18.87 -0.96 15.55
CA LYS A 81 -19.78 0.18 15.81
C LYS A 81 -19.05 1.47 16.17
N LYS A 82 -17.86 1.66 15.63
CA LYS A 82 -17.08 2.89 15.77
C LYS A 82 -17.16 3.67 14.46
N PRO A 83 -17.67 4.93 14.47
CA PRO A 83 -17.81 5.70 13.25
C PRO A 83 -16.46 6.00 12.60
N VAL A 84 -16.43 5.90 11.27
CA VAL A 84 -15.28 6.25 10.43
C VAL A 84 -15.68 7.44 9.57
N HIS A 85 -15.11 8.61 9.86
CA HIS A 85 -15.29 9.82 9.07
C HIS A 85 -14.01 10.11 8.29
N CYS A 86 -14.14 10.53 7.06
CA CYS A 86 -13.02 10.71 6.16
C CYS A 86 -13.04 12.09 5.51
N HIS A 87 -11.85 12.61 5.25
CA HIS A 87 -11.65 13.91 4.60
C HIS A 87 -10.50 13.86 3.60
N PHE A 88 -10.62 14.63 2.53
CA PHE A 88 -9.56 14.83 1.54
C PHE A 88 -9.67 16.20 0.87
N ASP A 89 -8.54 16.71 0.37
CA ASP A 89 -8.49 17.86 -0.51
C ASP A 89 -8.29 17.43 -1.97
N MET A 90 -7.36 16.53 -2.22
CA MET A 90 -7.15 15.88 -3.53
C MET A 90 -7.11 14.36 -3.35
N LEU A 91 -7.74 13.63 -4.26
CA LEU A 91 -7.77 12.17 -4.18
C LEU A 91 -7.80 11.54 -5.57
N ASP A 92 -7.10 10.41 -5.72
CA ASP A 92 -7.09 9.57 -6.91
C ASP A 92 -8.13 8.42 -6.84
N ASN A 93 -8.22 7.64 -7.91
CA ASN A 93 -9.14 6.50 -8.01
C ASN A 93 -8.93 5.50 -6.87
N ALA A 94 -7.67 5.13 -6.57
CA ALA A 94 -7.34 4.15 -5.52
C ALA A 94 -7.75 4.65 -4.14
N GLY A 95 -7.40 5.90 -3.79
CA GLY A 95 -7.78 6.53 -2.55
C GLY A 95 -9.30 6.67 -2.42
N TYR A 96 -9.99 7.07 -3.49
CA TYR A 96 -11.44 7.21 -3.45
C TYR A 96 -12.15 5.86 -3.27
N SER A 97 -11.60 4.76 -3.81
CA SER A 97 -12.14 3.42 -3.57
C SER A 97 -12.17 3.07 -2.08
N VAL A 98 -11.19 3.56 -1.29
CA VAL A 98 -11.15 3.41 0.16
C VAL A 98 -12.25 4.23 0.81
N LEU A 99 -12.29 5.54 0.54
CA LEU A 99 -13.21 6.45 1.22
C LEU A 99 -14.67 6.13 0.91
N ALA A 100 -14.99 5.89 -0.36
CA ALA A 100 -16.35 5.62 -0.80
C ALA A 100 -16.96 4.40 -0.12
N SER A 101 -16.17 3.33 0.07
CA SER A 101 -16.67 2.05 0.58
C SER A 101 -16.53 1.87 2.09
N SER A 102 -15.62 2.63 2.73
CA SER A 102 -15.21 2.35 4.11
C SER A 102 -15.59 3.42 5.13
N CYS A 103 -15.99 4.62 4.67
CA CYS A 103 -16.31 5.73 5.55
C CYS A 103 -17.83 5.88 5.71
N ASP A 104 -18.27 6.17 6.93
CA ASP A 104 -19.67 6.49 7.22
C ASP A 104 -20.03 7.89 6.73
N ARG A 105 -19.04 8.76 6.66
CA ARG A 105 -19.14 10.10 6.10
C ARG A 105 -17.87 10.50 5.40
N VAL A 106 -17.99 11.01 4.18
CA VAL A 106 -16.89 11.52 3.36
C VAL A 106 -17.07 13.03 3.16
N SER A 107 -16.03 13.80 3.46
CA SER A 107 -16.00 15.24 3.21
C SER A 107 -14.79 15.60 2.34
N MET A 108 -14.93 16.71 1.64
CA MET A 108 -13.95 17.24 0.70
C MET A 108 -13.72 18.74 0.97
N GLY A 109 -12.48 19.19 0.83
CA GLY A 109 -12.15 20.60 0.94
C GLY A 109 -12.87 21.47 -0.11
N PRO A 110 -13.16 22.77 0.19
CA PRO A 110 -13.91 23.64 -0.73
C PRO A 110 -13.25 23.83 -2.09
N THR A 111 -11.92 23.81 -2.15
CA THR A 111 -11.13 23.89 -3.39
C THR A 111 -10.56 22.53 -3.81
N GLY A 112 -11.12 21.45 -3.27
CA GLY A 112 -10.66 20.09 -3.49
C GLY A 112 -10.90 19.59 -4.92
N LEU A 113 -10.20 18.49 -5.27
CA LEU A 113 -10.29 17.83 -6.57
C LEU A 113 -10.33 16.31 -6.41
N LEU A 114 -11.41 15.71 -6.90
CA LEU A 114 -11.55 14.26 -6.97
C LEU A 114 -11.21 13.77 -8.39
N MET A 115 -10.09 13.07 -8.52
CA MET A 115 -9.61 12.47 -9.77
C MET A 115 -10.28 11.10 -10.01
N LEU A 116 -11.61 11.08 -10.07
CA LEU A 116 -12.39 9.87 -10.42
C LEU A 116 -12.53 9.84 -11.95
N THR A 117 -11.47 9.37 -12.64
CA THR A 117 -11.35 9.44 -14.10
C THR A 117 -11.27 8.07 -14.77
N GLY A 118 -11.50 7.00 -14.01
CA GLY A 118 -11.33 5.63 -14.49
C GLY A 118 -9.87 5.19 -14.59
N ILE A 119 -9.66 3.98 -15.07
CA ILE A 119 -8.36 3.33 -15.14
C ILE A 119 -7.89 3.29 -16.58
N GLN A 120 -6.65 3.73 -16.80
CA GLN A 120 -6.00 3.72 -18.11
C GLN A 120 -4.60 3.12 -18.00
N ALA A 121 -4.20 2.36 -19.00
CA ALA A 121 -2.83 1.87 -19.16
C ALA A 121 -2.26 2.40 -20.49
N GLU A 122 -1.07 2.99 -20.42
CA GLU A 122 -0.33 3.47 -21.59
C GLU A 122 1.02 2.77 -21.68
N SER A 123 1.48 2.52 -22.90
CA SER A 123 2.80 1.97 -23.18
C SER A 123 3.46 2.75 -24.31
N VAL A 124 4.72 3.13 -24.11
CA VAL A 124 5.52 3.83 -25.10
C VAL A 124 6.37 2.82 -25.87
N TYR A 125 6.41 2.95 -27.20
CA TYR A 125 7.19 2.11 -28.09
C TYR A 125 8.22 2.95 -28.82
N ALA A 126 9.51 2.64 -28.66
CA ALA A 126 10.62 3.48 -29.10
C ALA A 126 11.40 2.88 -30.28
N LYS A 127 10.96 1.77 -30.89
CA LYS A 127 11.66 1.15 -32.01
C LYS A 127 11.94 2.15 -33.15
N ASP A 128 10.91 2.84 -33.61
CA ASP A 128 11.05 3.74 -34.79
C ASP A 128 11.96 4.94 -34.45
N LEU A 129 11.94 5.42 -33.20
CA LEU A 129 12.87 6.45 -32.74
C LEU A 129 14.31 5.96 -32.71
N LEU A 130 14.56 4.74 -32.24
CA LEU A 130 15.88 4.13 -32.23
C LEU A 130 16.42 3.94 -33.66
N GLU A 131 15.59 3.46 -34.60
CA GLU A 131 15.96 3.30 -36.00
C GLU A 131 16.29 4.64 -36.65
N LEU A 132 15.61 5.73 -36.32
CA LEU A 132 15.89 7.08 -36.83
C LEU A 132 17.30 7.57 -36.47
N VAL A 133 17.82 7.15 -35.30
CA VAL A 133 19.19 7.50 -34.87
C VAL A 133 20.21 6.37 -35.16
N GLY A 134 19.83 5.39 -35.98
CA GLY A 134 20.70 4.30 -36.42
C GLY A 134 20.95 3.23 -35.36
N LEU A 135 20.11 3.14 -34.33
CA LEU A 135 20.20 2.12 -33.28
C LEU A 135 19.14 1.05 -33.47
N ARG A 136 19.49 -0.18 -33.14
CA ARG A 136 18.58 -1.32 -33.09
C ARG A 136 18.73 -2.06 -31.77
N ALA A 137 17.62 -2.22 -31.05
CA ALA A 137 17.59 -3.02 -29.84
C ALA A 137 17.42 -4.51 -30.19
N GLU A 138 18.29 -5.35 -29.63
CA GLU A 138 18.19 -6.81 -29.73
C GLU A 138 18.08 -7.39 -28.32
N LEU A 139 16.94 -8.02 -28.01
CA LEU A 139 16.65 -8.61 -26.71
C LEU A 139 16.12 -10.03 -26.89
N LEU A 140 16.55 -10.94 -26.03
CA LEU A 140 16.03 -12.30 -25.95
C LEU A 140 14.97 -12.36 -24.87
N GLN A 141 13.79 -12.85 -25.21
CA GLN A 141 12.70 -13.08 -24.27
C GLN A 141 12.12 -14.47 -24.46
N VAL A 142 11.65 -15.07 -23.39
CA VAL A 142 10.99 -16.38 -23.37
C VAL A 142 9.64 -16.26 -22.68
N GLY A 143 8.61 -16.77 -23.32
CA GLY A 143 7.22 -16.74 -22.83
C GLY A 143 6.38 -15.70 -23.56
N ARG A 144 5.14 -16.09 -23.90
CA ARG A 144 4.17 -15.32 -24.68
C ARG A 144 3.90 -13.94 -24.09
N PHE A 145 3.79 -13.85 -22.78
CA PHE A 145 3.40 -12.64 -22.07
C PHE A 145 4.58 -11.83 -21.50
N LYS A 146 5.80 -12.15 -21.90
CA LYS A 146 7.00 -11.44 -21.46
C LYS A 146 7.29 -10.23 -22.34
N GLY A 147 6.52 -9.15 -22.19
CA GLY A 147 6.56 -7.96 -23.05
C GLY A 147 7.60 -6.88 -22.68
N ALA A 148 8.53 -7.13 -21.75
CA ALA A 148 9.48 -6.10 -21.31
C ALA A 148 10.41 -5.56 -22.42
N ALA A 149 10.72 -6.36 -23.43
CA ALA A 149 11.52 -5.96 -24.60
C ALA A 149 10.72 -5.18 -25.65
N ASP A 150 9.39 -5.30 -25.66
CA ASP A 150 8.54 -4.79 -26.73
C ASP A 150 8.61 -3.26 -26.84
N ALA A 151 8.78 -2.56 -25.73
CA ALA A 151 8.94 -1.11 -25.72
C ALA A 151 10.10 -0.61 -26.60
N LEU A 152 11.15 -1.41 -26.78
CA LEU A 152 12.34 -1.06 -27.59
C LEU A 152 12.39 -1.78 -28.94
N THR A 153 11.67 -2.89 -29.11
CA THR A 153 11.76 -3.75 -30.30
C THR A 153 10.54 -3.69 -31.21
N ARG A 154 9.46 -3.01 -30.79
CA ARG A 154 8.20 -2.89 -31.54
C ARG A 154 7.79 -1.43 -31.71
N SER A 155 6.98 -1.17 -32.74
CA SER A 155 6.40 0.15 -33.02
C SER A 155 4.99 0.32 -32.42
N SER A 156 4.39 -0.75 -31.92
CA SER A 156 3.04 -0.74 -31.34
C SER A 156 2.85 -1.89 -30.35
N MET A 157 1.78 -1.82 -29.57
CA MET A 157 1.43 -2.81 -28.57
C MET A 157 1.05 -4.15 -29.22
N PRO A 158 1.75 -5.26 -28.89
CA PRO A 158 1.35 -6.60 -29.30
C PRO A 158 0.01 -7.02 -28.67
N GLU A 159 -0.70 -7.93 -29.35
CA GLU A 159 -1.99 -8.42 -28.88
C GLU A 159 -1.90 -9.12 -27.51
N ASP A 160 -0.85 -9.90 -27.29
CA ASP A 160 -0.61 -10.58 -26.01
C ASP A 160 -0.44 -9.59 -24.83
N VAL A 161 0.24 -8.48 -25.04
CA VAL A 161 0.39 -7.40 -24.05
C VAL A 161 -0.93 -6.68 -23.85
N ARG A 162 -1.68 -6.43 -24.93
CA ARG A 162 -3.01 -5.82 -24.88
C ARG A 162 -3.99 -6.66 -24.05
N GLU A 163 -3.99 -7.99 -24.26
CA GLU A 163 -4.82 -8.93 -23.51
C GLU A 163 -4.60 -8.81 -21.99
N ILE A 164 -3.33 -8.79 -21.56
CA ILE A 164 -2.99 -8.67 -20.13
C ILE A 164 -3.38 -7.31 -19.57
N LEU A 165 -3.06 -6.23 -20.30
CA LEU A 165 -3.34 -4.87 -19.81
C LEU A 165 -4.83 -4.61 -19.74
N ASN A 166 -5.62 -5.09 -20.70
CA ASN A 166 -7.07 -4.98 -20.66
C ASN A 166 -7.64 -5.75 -19.45
N ALA A 167 -7.21 -6.99 -19.22
CA ALA A 167 -7.64 -7.76 -18.06
C ALA A 167 -7.32 -7.04 -16.73
N LEU A 168 -6.14 -6.43 -16.61
CA LEU A 168 -5.75 -5.67 -15.44
C LEU A 168 -6.61 -4.41 -15.27
N VAL A 169 -6.81 -3.65 -16.35
CA VAL A 169 -7.62 -2.42 -16.34
C VAL A 169 -9.07 -2.74 -15.98
N ASP A 170 -9.64 -3.79 -16.58
CA ASP A 170 -11.01 -4.24 -16.31
C ASP A 170 -11.20 -4.66 -14.86
N ASP A 171 -10.26 -5.40 -14.28
CA ASP A 171 -10.30 -5.81 -12.87
C ASP A 171 -10.23 -4.60 -11.93
N LEU A 172 -9.29 -3.69 -12.15
CA LEU A 172 -9.15 -2.48 -11.34
C LEU A 172 -10.37 -1.56 -11.46
N GLN A 173 -10.89 -1.37 -12.67
CA GLN A 173 -12.10 -0.58 -12.92
C GLN A 173 -13.33 -1.23 -12.27
N GLY A 174 -13.45 -2.55 -12.35
CA GLY A 174 -14.51 -3.31 -11.71
C GLY A 174 -14.47 -3.15 -10.18
N ASN A 175 -13.29 -3.25 -9.58
CA ASN A 175 -13.09 -3.05 -8.15
C ASN A 175 -13.42 -1.62 -7.69
N LEU A 176 -13.00 -0.60 -8.46
CA LEU A 176 -13.35 0.80 -8.21
C LEU A 176 -14.86 1.01 -8.26
N SER A 177 -15.49 0.56 -9.35
CA SER A 177 -16.94 0.73 -9.57
C SER A 177 -17.74 0.02 -8.48
N ALA A 178 -17.38 -1.19 -8.08
CA ALA A 178 -18.02 -1.92 -6.99
C ALA A 178 -17.90 -1.18 -5.65
N ALA A 179 -16.71 -0.64 -5.34
CA ALA A 179 -16.49 0.13 -4.12
C ALA A 179 -17.37 1.37 -4.04
N VAL A 180 -17.46 2.11 -5.15
CA VAL A 180 -18.29 3.34 -5.21
C VAL A 180 -19.79 3.01 -5.16
N THR A 181 -20.24 2.03 -5.95
CA THR A 181 -21.63 1.55 -5.97
C THR A 181 -22.12 1.16 -4.58
N GLN A 182 -21.34 0.30 -3.91
CA GLN A 182 -21.70 -0.20 -2.57
C GLN A 182 -21.63 0.91 -1.51
N GLY A 183 -20.56 1.66 -1.50
CA GLY A 183 -20.31 2.63 -0.44
C GLY A 183 -21.15 3.88 -0.56
N ARG A 184 -21.37 4.38 -1.76
CA ARG A 184 -22.18 5.58 -2.03
C ARG A 184 -23.65 5.29 -2.33
N LYS A 185 -24.02 4.02 -2.43
CA LYS A 185 -25.38 3.57 -2.77
C LYS A 185 -25.89 4.18 -4.10
N LEU A 186 -25.00 4.29 -5.06
CA LEU A 186 -25.26 4.73 -6.42
C LEU A 186 -25.46 3.50 -7.32
N ASP A 187 -26.26 3.59 -8.35
CA ASP A 187 -26.34 2.54 -9.36
C ASP A 187 -25.10 2.55 -10.29
N ALA A 188 -24.91 1.48 -11.02
CA ALA A 188 -23.75 1.32 -11.88
C ALA A 188 -23.66 2.38 -13.00
N GLN A 189 -24.82 2.82 -13.50
CA GLN A 189 -24.87 3.86 -14.55
C GLN A 189 -24.48 5.23 -13.99
N ALA A 190 -24.91 5.57 -12.79
CA ALA A 190 -24.52 6.81 -12.12
C ALA A 190 -23.01 6.83 -11.82
N VAL A 191 -22.44 5.69 -11.40
CA VAL A 191 -21.01 5.56 -11.18
C VAL A 191 -20.22 5.71 -12.48
N GLN A 192 -20.66 5.06 -13.56
CA GLN A 192 -20.03 5.20 -14.88
C GLN A 192 -20.08 6.63 -15.37
N SER A 193 -21.25 7.29 -15.27
CA SER A 193 -21.40 8.69 -15.65
C SER A 193 -20.51 9.63 -14.82
N ALA A 194 -20.32 9.34 -13.55
CA ALA A 194 -19.37 10.08 -12.72
C ALA A 194 -17.93 9.88 -13.18
N VAL A 195 -17.52 8.65 -13.51
CA VAL A 195 -16.18 8.37 -14.07
C VAL A 195 -15.98 9.11 -15.39
N ASP A 196 -16.94 9.04 -16.31
CA ASP A 196 -16.84 9.64 -17.65
C ASP A 196 -16.81 11.18 -17.62
N SER A 197 -17.39 11.80 -16.59
CA SER A 197 -17.42 13.25 -16.40
C SER A 197 -16.32 13.78 -15.44
N GLY A 198 -15.47 12.89 -14.94
CA GLY A 198 -14.35 13.28 -14.07
C GLY A 198 -13.25 14.07 -14.78
N PRO A 199 -12.40 14.78 -14.07
CA PRO A 199 -12.35 14.94 -12.61
C PRO A 199 -13.44 15.86 -12.05
N HIS A 200 -13.70 15.78 -10.71
CA HIS A 200 -14.76 16.54 -10.05
C HIS A 200 -14.21 17.56 -9.06
N ALA A 201 -14.59 18.82 -9.24
CA ALA A 201 -14.48 19.83 -8.19
C ALA A 201 -15.52 19.57 -7.08
N SER A 202 -15.37 20.24 -5.94
CA SER A 202 -16.16 20.01 -4.73
C SER A 202 -17.67 20.08 -4.96
N ASP A 203 -18.18 21.10 -5.70
CA ASP A 203 -19.60 21.26 -5.97
C ASP A 203 -20.16 20.11 -6.82
N SER A 204 -19.41 19.68 -7.85
CA SER A 204 -19.77 18.54 -8.68
C SER A 204 -19.77 17.23 -7.89
N ALA A 205 -18.74 17.00 -7.07
CA ALA A 205 -18.67 15.81 -6.23
C ALA A 205 -19.84 15.72 -5.23
N LEU A 206 -20.25 16.85 -4.66
CA LEU A 206 -21.41 16.94 -3.77
C LEU A 206 -22.74 16.69 -4.52
N ALA A 207 -22.93 17.33 -5.68
CA ALA A 207 -24.13 17.17 -6.50
C ALA A 207 -24.33 15.73 -6.97
N LEU A 208 -23.24 15.03 -7.33
CA LEU A 208 -23.22 13.62 -7.73
C LEU A 208 -23.27 12.65 -6.53
N LYS A 209 -23.35 13.15 -5.30
CA LYS A 209 -23.34 12.35 -4.05
C LYS A 209 -22.06 11.51 -3.88
N LEU A 210 -20.97 11.91 -4.50
CA LEU A 210 -19.67 11.28 -4.32
C LEU A 210 -19.08 11.63 -2.95
N VAL A 211 -19.45 12.79 -2.39
CA VAL A 211 -19.14 13.21 -1.02
C VAL A 211 -20.39 13.63 -0.27
N ASP A 212 -20.33 13.67 1.05
CA ASP A 212 -21.47 14.02 1.93
C ASP A 212 -21.44 15.48 2.37
N ALA A 213 -20.28 16.12 2.25
CA ALA A 213 -20.11 17.54 2.61
C ALA A 213 -18.89 18.15 1.93
N VAL A 214 -18.97 19.44 1.68
CA VAL A 214 -17.84 20.30 1.35
C VAL A 214 -17.55 21.16 2.58
N THR A 215 -16.35 21.04 3.14
CA THR A 215 -15.97 21.70 4.40
C THR A 215 -14.45 21.65 4.58
N PHE A 216 -13.90 22.47 5.45
CA PHE A 216 -12.48 22.39 5.84
C PHE A 216 -12.22 21.20 6.79
N ASP A 217 -10.97 20.77 6.88
CA ASP A 217 -10.56 19.60 7.64
C ASP A 217 -10.80 19.72 9.14
N ASP A 218 -10.64 20.91 9.71
CA ASP A 218 -10.89 21.18 11.13
C ASP A 218 -12.39 21.04 11.49
N GLU A 219 -13.29 21.52 10.62
CA GLU A 219 -14.73 21.33 10.78
C GLU A 219 -15.13 19.86 10.59
N ALA A 220 -14.56 19.17 9.58
CA ALA A 220 -14.80 17.76 9.36
C ALA A 220 -14.37 16.92 10.58
N ARG A 221 -13.20 17.23 11.16
CA ARG A 221 -12.68 16.62 12.38
C ARG A 221 -13.57 16.90 13.60
N ALA A 222 -14.04 18.13 13.75
CA ALA A 222 -14.96 18.48 14.85
C ALA A 222 -16.26 17.66 14.78
N ARG A 223 -16.85 17.52 13.58
CA ARG A 223 -18.04 16.68 13.36
C ARG A 223 -17.76 15.18 13.61
N ALA A 224 -16.58 14.69 13.24
CA ALA A 224 -16.18 13.31 13.53
C ALA A 224 -16.04 13.06 15.04
N LYS A 225 -15.46 14.02 15.76
CA LYS A 225 -15.34 13.98 17.23
C LYS A 225 -16.70 13.94 17.91
N GLU A 226 -17.65 14.77 17.46
CA GLU A 226 -19.03 14.80 17.96
C GLU A 226 -19.75 13.46 17.69
N ALA A 227 -19.69 12.96 16.44
CA ALA A 227 -20.30 11.69 16.06
C ALA A 227 -19.77 10.50 16.87
N ALA A 228 -18.48 10.49 17.16
CA ALA A 228 -17.84 9.49 18.00
C ALA A 228 -18.10 9.70 19.50
N LYS A 229 -18.70 10.83 19.91
CA LYS A 229 -18.84 11.24 21.32
C LYS A 229 -17.49 11.19 22.07
N ALA A 230 -16.42 11.58 21.36
CA ALA A 230 -15.09 11.62 21.90
C ALA A 230 -14.80 12.94 22.61
N GLU A 231 -14.02 12.90 23.68
CA GLU A 231 -13.63 14.09 24.44
C GLU A 231 -12.35 14.71 23.90
N ARG A 232 -11.43 13.88 23.34
CA ARG A 232 -10.19 14.36 22.71
C ARG A 232 -9.93 13.70 21.38
N VAL A 233 -9.07 14.33 20.57
CA VAL A 233 -8.50 13.77 19.34
C VAL A 233 -7.06 13.38 19.62
N VAL A 234 -6.66 12.20 19.16
CA VAL A 234 -5.31 11.64 19.31
C VAL A 234 -4.77 11.27 17.94
N GLN A 235 -3.51 11.57 17.68
CA GLN A 235 -2.80 11.19 16.46
C GLN A 235 -1.76 10.10 16.80
N PRO A 236 -2.15 8.81 16.86
CA PRO A 236 -1.30 7.76 17.41
C PRO A 236 -0.06 7.44 16.58
N LEU A 237 -0.10 7.77 15.27
CA LEU A 237 1.01 7.52 14.33
C LEU A 237 1.90 8.75 14.09
N ARG A 238 1.74 9.83 14.89
CA ARG A 238 2.55 11.03 14.75
C ARG A 238 3.89 10.88 15.47
N ASP A 239 4.95 11.43 14.86
CA ASP A 239 6.37 11.22 15.18
C ASP A 239 6.86 11.54 16.60
N GLU A 240 6.10 12.26 17.43
CA GLU A 240 6.59 12.73 18.74
C GLU A 240 7.02 11.60 19.70
N GLN A 241 6.58 10.35 19.44
CA GLN A 241 6.99 9.18 20.22
C GLN A 241 8.16 8.40 19.60
N ARG A 242 8.38 8.53 18.29
CA ARG A 242 9.43 7.80 17.57
C ARG A 242 10.82 8.34 17.89
N ASP A 243 10.98 9.67 17.96
CA ASP A 243 12.25 10.32 18.26
C ASP A 243 12.79 9.91 19.65
N GLN A 244 11.92 9.67 20.63
CA GLN A 244 12.33 9.20 21.96
C GLN A 244 12.73 7.73 21.98
N VAL A 245 12.09 6.88 21.16
CA VAL A 245 12.40 5.44 21.08
C VAL A 245 13.68 5.22 20.28
N GLU A 246 13.87 5.95 19.16
CA GLU A 246 15.07 5.83 18.34
C GLU A 246 16.33 6.34 19.04
N VAL A 247 16.25 7.46 19.77
CA VAL A 247 17.35 7.95 20.61
C VAL A 247 17.69 6.96 21.71
N GLY A 248 16.70 6.37 22.36
CA GLY A 248 16.90 5.33 23.38
C GLY A 248 17.50 4.04 22.81
N GLN A 249 17.07 3.61 21.63
CA GLN A 249 17.64 2.46 20.91
C GLN A 249 19.05 2.75 20.39
N LEU A 250 19.28 3.95 19.87
CA LEU A 250 20.61 4.38 19.42
C LEU A 250 21.60 4.44 20.58
N ILE A 251 21.20 4.97 21.74
CA ILE A 251 22.01 4.98 22.96
C ILE A 251 22.26 3.53 23.44
N LYS A 252 21.25 2.65 23.40
CA LYS A 252 21.41 1.22 23.73
C LYS A 252 22.38 0.50 22.78
N LEU A 253 22.32 0.82 21.48
CA LEU A 253 23.23 0.27 20.46
C LEU A 253 24.66 0.80 20.65
N LEU A 254 24.83 2.10 20.91
CA LEU A 254 26.13 2.75 21.17
C LEU A 254 26.77 2.25 22.49
N LEU A 255 25.97 1.86 23.47
CA LEU A 255 26.43 1.27 24.73
C LEU A 255 26.62 -0.26 24.64
N GLY A 256 26.58 -0.85 23.43
CA GLY A 256 26.79 -2.28 23.23
C GLY A 256 25.60 -3.17 23.63
N GLY A 257 24.43 -2.59 23.79
CA GLY A 257 23.20 -3.32 24.07
C GLY A 257 22.79 -4.17 22.88
N LYS A 258 22.72 -5.50 23.05
CA LYS A 258 22.14 -6.40 22.04
C LYS A 258 20.65 -6.14 21.92
N PRO A 259 20.08 -6.19 20.69
CA PRO A 259 18.64 -6.12 20.51
C PRO A 259 17.96 -7.20 21.35
N GLU A 260 16.88 -6.85 22.01
CA GLU A 260 16.11 -7.78 22.85
C GLU A 260 15.69 -8.99 22.02
N LYS A 261 16.17 -10.19 22.40
CA LYS A 261 15.71 -11.42 21.76
C LYS A 261 14.24 -11.62 22.16
N THR A 262 13.34 -11.48 21.20
CA THR A 262 11.96 -11.97 21.38
C THR A 262 12.02 -13.47 21.62
N THR A 263 11.63 -13.91 22.80
CA THR A 263 11.57 -15.33 23.20
C THR A 263 10.16 -15.87 22.99
N GLY A 264 10.06 -17.14 22.55
CA GLY A 264 8.79 -17.85 22.39
C GLY A 264 8.36 -18.05 20.93
N LYS A 265 7.34 -18.90 20.76
CA LYS A 265 6.80 -19.27 19.44
C LYS A 265 6.28 -18.06 18.70
N ARG A 266 6.74 -17.86 17.46
CA ARG A 266 6.39 -16.71 16.63
C ARG A 266 6.19 -17.06 15.16
N VAL A 267 5.45 -16.21 14.45
CA VAL A 267 5.37 -16.19 12.98
C VAL A 267 6.32 -15.09 12.50
N LEU A 268 7.22 -15.43 11.59
CA LEU A 268 8.11 -14.46 10.96
C LEU A 268 7.37 -13.75 9.84
N LEU A 269 7.39 -12.41 9.83
CA LEU A 269 7.03 -11.59 8.68
C LEU A 269 8.32 -11.16 7.98
N ALA A 270 8.52 -11.61 6.75
CA ALA A 270 9.65 -11.26 5.91
C ALA A 270 9.18 -10.45 4.71
N TYR A 271 9.98 -9.49 4.28
CA TYR A 271 9.67 -8.61 3.15
C TYR A 271 10.59 -8.86 1.98
N LEU A 272 10.04 -8.72 0.76
CA LEU A 272 10.76 -8.67 -0.51
C LEU A 272 10.24 -7.46 -1.29
N ASN A 273 10.88 -6.31 -1.08
CA ASN A 273 10.43 -5.03 -1.63
C ASN A 273 11.38 -4.51 -2.71
N GLY A 274 10.82 -3.77 -3.67
CA GLY A 274 11.56 -3.05 -4.70
C GLY A 274 12.34 -3.98 -5.62
N THR A 275 13.35 -3.45 -6.30
CA THR A 275 14.14 -4.17 -7.30
C THR A 275 15.04 -5.23 -6.66
N ILE A 276 15.05 -6.43 -7.25
CA ILE A 276 15.90 -7.54 -6.80
C ILE A 276 17.31 -7.40 -7.42
N SER A 277 18.34 -7.36 -6.57
CA SER A 277 19.76 -7.28 -6.99
C SER A 277 20.59 -8.44 -6.44
N ASP A 278 21.69 -8.75 -7.14
CA ASP A 278 22.66 -9.77 -6.69
C ASP A 278 23.80 -9.12 -5.89
N ASP A 279 23.45 -8.23 -5.00
CA ASP A 279 24.37 -7.51 -4.13
C ASP A 279 24.39 -8.10 -2.71
N ASN A 280 25.40 -7.70 -1.95
CA ASN A 280 25.50 -8.01 -0.53
C ASN A 280 24.99 -6.88 0.36
N ARG A 281 24.47 -5.80 -0.22
CA ARG A 281 23.92 -4.62 0.47
C ARG A 281 22.64 -4.18 -0.22
N GLU A 282 21.65 -3.83 0.57
CA GLU A 282 20.45 -3.18 0.08
C GLU A 282 20.79 -1.75 -0.36
N GLN A 283 20.39 -1.39 -1.57
CA GLN A 283 20.60 -0.06 -2.12
C GLN A 283 19.26 0.49 -2.65
N GLY A 284 18.94 1.73 -2.31
CA GLY A 284 17.83 2.46 -2.91
C GLY A 284 16.45 1.82 -2.71
N GLY A 285 16.20 1.15 -1.58
CA GLY A 285 14.90 0.55 -1.28
C GLY A 285 14.60 -0.77 -2.03
N GLY A 286 15.62 -1.39 -2.63
CA GLY A 286 15.52 -2.72 -3.24
C GLY A 286 15.97 -3.85 -2.31
N SER A 287 15.71 -5.10 -2.71
CA SER A 287 16.09 -6.31 -1.97
C SER A 287 17.36 -6.95 -2.53
N ALA A 288 18.38 -7.05 -1.70
CA ALA A 288 19.64 -7.73 -2.05
C ALA A 288 19.60 -9.22 -1.70
N SER A 289 20.08 -10.08 -2.61
CA SER A 289 20.01 -11.53 -2.43
C SER A 289 20.83 -12.04 -1.24
N GLY A 290 21.97 -11.46 -0.96
CA GLY A 290 22.86 -11.88 0.14
C GLY A 290 22.18 -11.80 1.52
N PRO A 291 21.73 -10.61 1.97
CA PRO A 291 21.01 -10.43 3.23
C PRO A 291 19.73 -11.27 3.30
N PHE A 292 18.93 -11.31 2.22
CA PHE A 292 17.69 -12.09 2.17
C PHE A 292 17.95 -13.58 2.40
N VAL A 293 18.88 -14.18 1.66
CA VAL A 293 19.25 -15.60 1.80
C VAL A 293 19.77 -15.90 3.21
N ALA A 294 20.57 -14.99 3.79
CA ALA A 294 21.05 -15.14 5.16
C ALA A 294 19.91 -15.12 6.18
N ALA A 295 18.91 -14.22 6.00
CA ALA A 295 17.73 -14.15 6.85
C ALA A 295 16.87 -15.42 6.74
N MET A 296 16.66 -15.95 5.52
CA MET A 296 15.91 -17.19 5.29
C MET A 296 16.59 -18.39 5.94
N ARG A 297 17.94 -18.47 5.88
CA ARG A 297 18.68 -19.54 6.58
C ARG A 297 18.46 -19.49 8.08
N LYS A 298 18.57 -18.32 8.69
CA LYS A 298 18.29 -18.13 10.13
C LYS A 298 16.86 -18.52 10.46
N ALA A 299 15.89 -18.08 9.66
CA ALA A 299 14.47 -18.41 9.85
C ALA A 299 14.21 -19.93 9.77
N ALA A 300 14.88 -20.63 8.85
CA ALA A 300 14.75 -22.08 8.71
C ALA A 300 15.28 -22.83 9.94
N ASP A 301 16.37 -22.36 10.54
CA ASP A 301 17.06 -23.02 11.65
C ASP A 301 16.56 -22.57 13.05
N ASP A 302 15.81 -21.46 13.15
CA ASP A 302 15.28 -20.94 14.42
C ASP A 302 14.04 -21.73 14.86
N GLU A 303 14.16 -22.48 15.96
CA GLU A 303 13.08 -23.31 16.49
C GLU A 303 11.88 -22.53 17.02
N ASP A 304 12.05 -21.25 17.39
CA ASP A 304 10.96 -20.39 17.84
C ASP A 304 10.09 -19.88 16.69
N VAL A 305 10.64 -19.79 15.48
CA VAL A 305 9.88 -19.46 14.26
C VAL A 305 9.06 -20.67 13.85
N LYS A 306 7.75 -20.61 13.95
CA LYS A 306 6.82 -21.73 13.63
C LYS A 306 6.22 -21.66 12.24
N ALA A 307 6.13 -20.47 11.65
CA ALA A 307 5.67 -20.23 10.30
C ALA A 307 6.29 -18.92 9.76
N MET A 308 6.19 -18.69 8.46
CA MET A 308 6.62 -17.45 7.83
C MET A 308 5.53 -16.92 6.92
N VAL A 309 5.35 -15.59 6.95
CA VAL A 309 4.64 -14.85 5.91
C VAL A 309 5.70 -14.07 5.12
N LEU A 310 5.76 -14.31 3.82
CA LEU A 310 6.62 -13.58 2.90
C LEU A 310 5.77 -12.52 2.17
N ARG A 311 5.94 -11.26 2.54
CA ARG A 311 5.29 -10.13 1.88
C ARG A 311 6.14 -9.66 0.71
N ILE A 312 5.56 -9.65 -0.50
CA ILE A 312 6.26 -9.29 -1.74
C ILE A 312 5.62 -8.04 -2.35
N ASN A 313 6.43 -7.03 -2.60
CA ASN A 313 6.07 -5.84 -3.38
C ASN A 313 7.24 -5.46 -4.30
N SER A 314 7.43 -6.22 -5.39
CA SER A 314 8.63 -6.17 -6.22
C SER A 314 8.32 -6.26 -7.71
N PRO A 315 8.94 -5.41 -8.56
CA PRO A 315 8.92 -5.55 -10.00
C PRO A 315 9.81 -6.70 -10.52
N GLY A 316 10.59 -7.34 -9.61
CA GLY A 316 11.62 -8.29 -9.95
C GLY A 316 12.99 -7.63 -10.13
N GLY A 317 13.87 -8.23 -10.94
CA GLY A 317 15.23 -7.74 -11.18
C GLY A 317 16.14 -8.85 -11.66
N SER A 318 17.30 -9.04 -11.02
CA SER A 318 18.28 -10.05 -11.37
C SER A 318 17.68 -11.47 -11.29
N ALA A 319 17.76 -12.22 -12.39
CA ALA A 319 17.32 -13.61 -12.44
C ALA A 319 18.16 -14.50 -11.50
N LEU A 320 19.47 -14.30 -11.44
CA LEU A 320 20.37 -15.02 -10.55
C LEU A 320 20.03 -14.77 -9.07
N ALA A 321 19.78 -13.52 -8.70
CA ALA A 321 19.37 -13.17 -7.34
C ALA A 321 18.03 -13.80 -6.98
N SER A 322 17.06 -13.73 -7.90
CA SER A 322 15.73 -14.31 -7.71
C SER A 322 15.78 -15.82 -7.50
N ASP A 323 16.64 -16.53 -8.24
CA ASP A 323 16.84 -17.98 -8.10
C ASP A 323 17.42 -18.34 -6.73
N LYS A 324 18.44 -17.61 -6.27
CA LYS A 324 19.01 -17.77 -4.92
C LYS A 324 17.96 -17.54 -3.83
N MET A 325 17.13 -16.51 -3.99
CA MET A 325 16.06 -16.16 -3.04
C MET A 325 14.95 -17.23 -3.06
N TRP A 326 14.51 -17.66 -4.22
CA TRP A 326 13.53 -18.74 -4.40
C TRP A 326 14.01 -20.02 -3.69
N HIS A 327 15.25 -20.44 -3.93
CA HIS A 327 15.83 -21.62 -3.27
C HIS A 327 15.85 -21.46 -1.74
N ALA A 328 16.16 -20.26 -1.25
CA ALA A 328 16.17 -19.98 0.19
C ALA A 328 14.78 -20.06 0.81
N VAL A 329 13.73 -19.57 0.14
CA VAL A 329 12.33 -19.70 0.57
C VAL A 329 11.90 -21.16 0.59
N GLN A 330 12.20 -21.94 -0.46
CA GLN A 330 11.91 -23.37 -0.48
C GLN A 330 12.57 -24.12 0.70
N ARG A 331 13.79 -23.73 1.09
CA ARG A 331 14.47 -24.31 2.25
C ARG A 331 13.67 -24.07 3.55
N VAL A 332 13.07 -22.89 3.71
CA VAL A 332 12.16 -22.62 4.83
C VAL A 332 10.92 -23.48 4.71
N GLY A 333 10.30 -23.53 3.52
CA GLY A 333 9.08 -24.29 3.24
C GLY A 333 9.19 -25.80 3.52
N LYS A 334 10.39 -26.39 3.37
CA LYS A 334 10.64 -27.79 3.75
C LYS A 334 10.56 -28.06 5.25
N ARG A 335 10.64 -27.04 6.09
CA ARG A 335 10.68 -27.16 7.55
C ARG A 335 9.50 -26.50 8.26
N LYS A 336 8.90 -25.49 7.65
CA LYS A 336 7.89 -24.62 8.25
C LYS A 336 6.88 -24.17 7.22
N PRO A 337 5.61 -23.98 7.57
CA PRO A 337 4.63 -23.38 6.67
C PRO A 337 5.09 -21.98 6.23
N VAL A 338 5.02 -21.73 4.92
CA VAL A 338 5.28 -20.43 4.30
C VAL A 338 4.02 -20.00 3.56
N ILE A 339 3.57 -18.78 3.82
CA ILE A 339 2.47 -18.14 3.10
C ILE A 339 3.05 -16.91 2.39
N VAL A 340 2.75 -16.77 1.10
CA VAL A 340 3.10 -15.58 0.34
C VAL A 340 1.92 -14.61 0.35
N SER A 341 2.21 -13.36 0.68
CA SER A 341 1.30 -12.23 0.59
C SER A 341 1.85 -11.25 -0.45
N VAL A 342 1.09 -11.02 -1.52
CA VAL A 342 1.49 -10.06 -2.56
C VAL A 342 0.91 -8.69 -2.22
N GLY A 343 1.75 -7.66 -2.31
CA GLY A 343 1.35 -6.26 -2.22
C GLY A 343 0.82 -5.71 -3.54
N ASP A 344 1.22 -4.51 -3.90
CA ASP A 344 0.76 -3.86 -5.14
C ASP A 344 1.42 -4.47 -6.39
N MET A 345 2.55 -5.19 -6.24
CA MET A 345 3.29 -5.77 -7.35
C MET A 345 4.04 -7.05 -6.97
N ALA A 346 3.92 -8.07 -7.82
CA ALA A 346 4.82 -9.23 -7.86
C ALA A 346 5.05 -9.59 -9.33
N ALA A 347 6.08 -8.99 -9.95
CA ALA A 347 6.39 -9.21 -11.36
C ALA A 347 7.75 -9.93 -11.50
N THR A 348 7.92 -10.63 -12.62
CA THR A 348 9.16 -11.32 -13.01
C THR A 348 9.84 -12.07 -11.83
N GLY A 349 10.99 -11.59 -11.33
CA GLY A 349 11.71 -12.17 -10.20
C GLY A 349 10.91 -12.19 -8.90
N GLY A 350 10.05 -11.18 -8.65
CA GLY A 350 9.15 -11.16 -7.49
C GLY A 350 8.14 -12.30 -7.53
N TYR A 351 7.51 -12.53 -8.69
CA TYR A 351 6.61 -13.67 -8.88
C TYR A 351 7.35 -15.01 -8.84
N TYR A 352 8.57 -15.07 -9.40
CA TYR A 352 9.41 -16.27 -9.34
C TYR A 352 9.70 -16.67 -7.89
N VAL A 353 10.08 -15.73 -7.03
CA VAL A 353 10.26 -16.02 -5.60
C VAL A 353 8.97 -16.40 -4.91
N ALA A 354 7.82 -15.81 -5.31
CA ALA A 354 6.50 -16.16 -4.78
C ALA A 354 6.09 -17.61 -5.08
N SER A 355 6.62 -18.21 -6.13
CA SER A 355 6.31 -19.60 -6.56
C SER A 355 7.12 -20.67 -5.83
N ALA A 356 7.91 -20.31 -4.84
CA ALA A 356 8.81 -21.22 -4.12
C ALA A 356 8.12 -22.33 -3.31
#